data_63ce9e0608916187c144b6ce26a9be2e
#
_entry.id   63ce9e0608916187c144b6ce26a9be2e
#
_cell.length_a   1.000
_cell.length_b   1.000
_cell.length_c   1.000
_cell.angle_alpha   90.00
_cell.angle_beta   90.00
_cell.angle_gamma   90.00
#
_symmetry.space_group_name_H-M   'P 1'
#
loop_
_entity.id
_entity.type
_entity.pdbx_description
1 polymer ?
#
loop_
_entity_poly.entity_id
_entity_poly.type
_entity_poly.pdbx_seq_one_letter_code
_entity_poly.pdbx_strand_id
1 'polypeptide(L)'
;MGAAGRDFHNFNVFFRDNPEYEVVAFTQSQIPETEGRVYPPELAGKLYPKGIPMYSEKKLAEIIKEKKVDLVVLSYSDLSFQEVMDKASIAMAAGASFMLLGPEDTTLKSEKPVIAVTAVRTGAGKSSVSRRLVRLFKERGVKVAIIRHPMPYAKDLTKKIVERFSSLDGALKKLREGDLSIEELEEFEPYLREGFEVWAGIDYEKILREAEKTADVILWDGGNNDFPFIKPDMMITVADALRPGHEVTY
;
A
#
# COMPACT_ATOMS: atom_id res chain seq x y z
N MET A 1 -3.77 -4.84 11.64
CA MET A 1 -3.85 -3.40 11.99
C MET A 1 -3.18 -2.60 10.90
N GLY A 2 -3.76 -1.51 10.41
CA GLY A 2 -3.19 -0.71 9.34
C GLY A 2 -4.03 0.53 8.99
N ALA A 3 -3.74 1.11 7.81
CA ALA A 3 -4.41 2.30 7.29
C ALA A 3 -4.96 2.08 5.87
N ALA A 4 -5.42 0.87 5.57
CA ALA A 4 -5.95 0.44 4.27
C ALA A 4 -4.92 0.52 3.11
N GLY A 5 -3.69 0.20 3.39
CA GLY A 5 -2.61 0.16 2.41
C GLY A 5 -1.81 -1.12 2.52
N ARG A 6 -0.77 -1.08 3.35
CA ARG A 6 0.10 -2.25 3.60
C ARG A 6 -0.66 -3.42 4.24
N ASP A 7 -1.64 -3.17 5.10
CA ASP A 7 -2.45 -4.23 5.70
C ASP A 7 -3.23 -5.04 4.65
N PHE A 8 -3.81 -4.40 3.65
CA PHE A 8 -4.44 -5.10 2.54
C PHE A 8 -3.43 -5.84 1.67
N HIS A 9 -2.27 -5.25 1.43
CA HIS A 9 -1.20 -5.92 0.69
C HIS A 9 -0.70 -7.16 1.45
N ASN A 10 -0.36 -7.03 2.74
CA ASN A 10 0.08 -8.15 3.57
C ASN A 10 -0.98 -9.27 3.60
N PHE A 11 -2.26 -8.90 3.72
CA PHE A 11 -3.34 -9.88 3.62
C PHE A 11 -3.32 -10.59 2.28
N ASN A 12 -3.27 -9.85 1.18
CA ASN A 12 -3.33 -10.42 -0.17
C ASN A 12 -2.19 -11.37 -0.49
N VAL A 13 -0.97 -11.11 0.03
CA VAL A 13 0.21 -11.90 -0.30
C VAL A 13 0.54 -12.99 0.72
N PHE A 14 0.18 -12.81 1.99
CA PHE A 14 0.58 -13.73 3.05
C PHE A 14 -0.59 -14.54 3.63
N PHE A 15 -1.77 -13.94 3.78
CA PHE A 15 -2.88 -14.56 4.51
C PHE A 15 -4.02 -15.05 3.61
N ARG A 16 -4.31 -14.39 2.49
CA ARG A 16 -5.52 -14.59 1.68
C ARG A 16 -5.82 -16.04 1.30
N ASP A 17 -4.80 -16.75 0.86
CA ASP A 17 -4.92 -18.13 0.39
C ASP A 17 -4.21 -19.14 1.34
N ASN A 18 -3.86 -18.70 2.55
CA ASN A 18 -3.19 -19.53 3.54
C ASN A 18 -4.20 -20.10 4.55
N PRO A 19 -4.52 -21.43 4.50
CA PRO A 19 -5.51 -22.05 5.37
C PRO A 19 -5.04 -22.21 6.83
N GLU A 20 -3.78 -21.92 7.15
CA GLU A 20 -3.28 -21.96 8.53
C GLU A 20 -3.73 -20.73 9.35
N TYR A 21 -4.23 -19.70 8.68
CA TYR A 21 -4.69 -18.45 9.30
C TYR A 21 -6.14 -18.15 8.93
N GLU A 22 -6.88 -17.62 9.87
CA GLU A 22 -8.18 -17.00 9.66
C GLU A 22 -8.11 -15.51 10.04
N VAL A 23 -8.21 -14.62 9.05
CA VAL A 23 -8.25 -13.18 9.29
C VAL A 23 -9.67 -12.76 9.62
N VAL A 24 -9.90 -12.42 10.89
CA VAL A 24 -11.25 -12.14 11.42
C VAL A 24 -11.64 -10.66 11.34
N ALA A 25 -10.67 -9.76 11.18
CA ALA A 25 -10.91 -8.32 11.08
C ALA A 25 -9.70 -7.55 10.55
N PHE A 26 -9.98 -6.41 9.92
CA PHE A 26 -9.03 -5.30 9.80
C PHE A 26 -9.35 -4.22 10.84
N THR A 27 -8.32 -3.55 11.36
CA THR A 27 -8.50 -2.35 12.19
C THR A 27 -7.78 -1.16 11.57
N GLN A 28 -8.42 0.01 11.62
CA GLN A 28 -7.92 1.23 10.98
C GLN A 28 -7.94 2.40 11.95
N SER A 29 -6.87 3.20 11.93
CA SER A 29 -6.71 4.36 12.80
C SER A 29 -6.92 5.70 12.09
N GLN A 30 -6.70 5.76 10.77
CA GLN A 30 -6.58 7.03 10.04
C GLN A 30 -7.75 7.36 9.11
N ILE A 31 -8.52 6.37 8.65
CA ILE A 31 -9.61 6.63 7.72
C ILE A 31 -10.90 6.86 8.51
N PRO A 32 -11.49 8.06 8.41
CA PRO A 32 -12.82 8.32 8.99
C PRO A 32 -13.88 7.39 8.38
N GLU A 33 -14.92 7.07 9.14
CA GLU A 33 -16.09 6.31 8.67
C GLU A 33 -15.79 4.89 8.15
N THR A 34 -14.79 4.20 8.71
CA THR A 34 -14.49 2.80 8.36
C THR A 34 -15.37 1.80 9.09
N GLU A 35 -16.05 2.21 10.15
CA GLU A 35 -16.96 1.34 10.90
C GLU A 35 -18.11 0.84 10.00
N GLY A 36 -18.28 -0.48 9.96
CA GLY A 36 -19.30 -1.12 9.12
C GLY A 36 -18.86 -1.39 7.68
N ARG A 37 -17.66 -1.01 7.27
CA ARG A 37 -17.11 -1.42 5.98
C ARG A 37 -16.62 -2.87 6.03
N VAL A 38 -16.57 -3.48 4.85
CA VAL A 38 -16.07 -4.84 4.66
C VAL A 38 -15.03 -4.81 3.56
N TYR A 39 -13.89 -5.46 3.77
CA TYR A 39 -13.00 -5.82 2.68
C TYR A 39 -13.72 -6.83 1.80
N PRO A 40 -14.01 -6.50 0.53
CA PRO A 40 -15.01 -7.23 -0.22
C PRO A 40 -14.59 -8.66 -0.57
N PRO A 41 -15.53 -9.60 -0.73
CA PRO A 41 -15.26 -10.99 -1.05
C PRO A 41 -14.42 -11.18 -2.32
N GLU A 42 -14.61 -10.29 -3.31
CA GLU A 42 -13.90 -10.30 -4.59
C GLU A 42 -12.39 -10.09 -4.43
N LEU A 43 -11.99 -9.40 -3.37
CA LEU A 43 -10.60 -9.17 -2.98
C LEU A 43 -10.14 -10.17 -1.92
N ALA A 44 -11.03 -10.54 -1.00
CA ALA A 44 -10.73 -11.41 0.13
C ALA A 44 -10.48 -12.87 -0.27
N GLY A 45 -11.04 -13.31 -1.41
CA GLY A 45 -10.79 -14.64 -1.95
C GLY A 45 -11.69 -15.74 -1.37
N LYS A 46 -11.45 -16.97 -1.80
CA LYS A 46 -12.34 -18.11 -1.56
C LYS A 46 -12.51 -18.48 -0.08
N LEU A 47 -11.50 -18.25 0.75
CA LEU A 47 -11.54 -18.54 2.18
C LEU A 47 -12.44 -17.54 2.95
N TYR A 48 -12.75 -16.40 2.34
CA TYR A 48 -13.52 -15.29 2.95
C TYR A 48 -14.75 -14.92 2.11
N PRO A 49 -15.72 -15.82 1.92
CA PRO A 49 -16.86 -15.60 1.01
C PRO A 49 -17.82 -14.47 1.45
N LYS A 50 -17.68 -13.99 2.68
CA LYS A 50 -18.43 -12.84 3.23
C LYS A 50 -17.60 -11.57 3.31
N GLY A 51 -16.34 -11.63 2.82
CA GLY A 51 -15.36 -10.57 3.05
C GLY A 51 -14.87 -10.52 4.50
N ILE A 52 -14.11 -9.47 4.83
CA ILE A 52 -13.52 -9.29 6.16
C ILE A 52 -13.95 -7.94 6.72
N PRO A 53 -14.58 -7.90 7.92
CA PRO A 53 -15.07 -6.66 8.50
C PRO A 53 -13.94 -5.73 8.92
N MET A 54 -14.19 -4.42 8.83
CA MET A 54 -13.29 -3.37 9.26
C MET A 54 -13.83 -2.67 10.49
N TYR A 55 -12.95 -2.39 11.45
CA TYR A 55 -13.28 -1.73 12.71
C TYR A 55 -12.34 -0.56 13.00
N SER A 56 -12.76 0.30 13.91
CA SER A 56 -11.86 1.29 14.50
C SER A 56 -10.80 0.59 15.36
N GLU A 57 -9.53 0.99 15.22
CA GLU A 57 -8.42 0.48 16.02
C GLU A 57 -8.65 0.69 17.54
N LYS A 58 -9.42 1.70 17.93
CA LYS A 58 -9.80 1.95 19.34
C LYS A 58 -10.51 0.76 19.99
N LYS A 59 -11.11 -0.12 19.20
CA LYS A 59 -11.80 -1.33 19.67
C LYS A 59 -10.91 -2.58 19.68
N LEU A 60 -9.59 -2.44 19.47
CA LEU A 60 -8.67 -3.57 19.34
C LEU A 60 -8.80 -4.59 20.50
N ALA A 61 -8.76 -4.12 21.74
CA ALA A 61 -8.83 -5.00 22.90
C ALA A 61 -10.19 -5.72 23.03
N GLU A 62 -11.29 -5.09 22.62
CA GLU A 62 -12.63 -5.68 22.58
C GLU A 62 -12.69 -6.77 21.51
N ILE A 63 -12.21 -6.46 20.29
CA ILE A 63 -12.18 -7.38 19.14
C ILE A 63 -11.38 -8.64 19.48
N ILE A 64 -10.21 -8.48 20.12
CA ILE A 64 -9.35 -9.61 20.53
C ILE A 64 -10.14 -10.56 21.43
N LYS A 65 -10.82 -10.05 22.44
CA LYS A 65 -11.59 -10.85 23.40
C LYS A 65 -12.84 -11.48 22.79
N GLU A 66 -13.63 -10.70 22.04
CA GLU A 66 -14.89 -11.17 21.46
C GLU A 66 -14.68 -12.21 20.37
N LYS A 67 -13.69 -12.00 19.51
CA LYS A 67 -13.38 -12.88 18.38
C LYS A 67 -12.32 -13.94 18.71
N LYS A 68 -11.79 -13.95 19.94
CA LYS A 68 -10.74 -14.87 20.39
C LYS A 68 -9.52 -14.84 19.46
N VAL A 69 -9.01 -13.64 19.21
CA VAL A 69 -7.87 -13.42 18.30
C VAL A 69 -6.59 -13.90 18.99
N ASP A 70 -5.86 -14.79 18.33
CA ASP A 70 -4.57 -15.31 18.82
C ASP A 70 -3.39 -14.43 18.40
N LEU A 71 -3.52 -13.74 17.25
CA LEU A 71 -2.43 -12.98 16.63
C LEU A 71 -2.92 -11.63 16.09
N VAL A 72 -2.24 -10.58 16.48
CA VAL A 72 -2.39 -9.23 15.91
C VAL A 72 -1.19 -8.92 15.03
N VAL A 73 -1.42 -8.56 13.78
CA VAL A 73 -0.37 -8.17 12.83
C VAL A 73 -0.42 -6.67 12.59
N LEU A 74 0.65 -5.95 12.90
CA LEU A 74 0.79 -4.54 12.56
C LEU A 74 1.35 -4.42 11.15
N SER A 75 0.64 -3.68 10.31
CA SER A 75 0.97 -3.46 8.90
C SER A 75 0.89 -1.96 8.57
N TYR A 76 1.41 -1.13 9.44
CA TYR A 76 1.45 0.31 9.32
C TYR A 76 2.84 0.82 9.69
N SER A 77 3.37 1.71 8.90
CA SER A 77 4.64 2.39 9.09
C SER A 77 4.43 3.87 9.46
N ASP A 78 5.50 4.63 9.60
CA ASP A 78 5.50 6.04 10.03
C ASP A 78 5.01 6.21 11.48
N LEU A 79 5.39 5.25 12.32
CA LEU A 79 5.17 5.24 13.75
C LEU A 79 6.52 5.33 14.49
N SER A 80 6.53 5.94 15.67
CA SER A 80 7.67 5.83 16.57
C SER A 80 7.78 4.42 17.16
N PHE A 81 8.97 4.02 17.57
CA PHE A 81 9.17 2.75 18.27
C PHE A 81 8.27 2.60 19.51
N GLN A 82 8.04 3.71 20.22
CA GLN A 82 7.15 3.73 21.39
C GLN A 82 5.70 3.39 20.97
N GLU A 83 5.17 4.00 19.91
CA GLU A 83 3.82 3.71 19.42
C GLU A 83 3.65 2.26 18.99
N VAL A 84 4.67 1.67 18.34
CA VAL A 84 4.66 0.24 17.99
C VAL A 84 4.58 -0.63 19.23
N MET A 85 5.40 -0.33 20.26
CA MET A 85 5.39 -1.08 21.52
C MET A 85 4.13 -0.86 22.35
N ASP A 86 3.52 0.32 22.32
CA ASP A 86 2.25 0.58 22.98
C ASP A 86 1.13 -0.27 22.35
N LYS A 87 1.10 -0.37 21.00
CA LYS A 87 0.14 -1.25 20.29
C LYS A 87 0.38 -2.73 20.62
N ALA A 88 1.63 -3.16 20.65
CA ALA A 88 1.98 -4.52 21.05
C ALA A 88 1.55 -4.82 22.48
N SER A 89 1.75 -3.89 23.41
CA SER A 89 1.37 -4.03 24.83
C SER A 89 -0.16 -4.15 24.97
N ILE A 90 -0.94 -3.37 24.20
CA ILE A 90 -2.42 -3.46 24.19
C ILE A 90 -2.86 -4.84 23.70
N ALA A 91 -2.27 -5.33 22.60
CA ALA A 91 -2.59 -6.65 22.06
C ALA A 91 -2.30 -7.78 23.04
N MET A 92 -1.11 -7.77 23.63
CA MET A 92 -0.68 -8.78 24.62
C MET A 92 -1.51 -8.73 25.90
N ALA A 93 -1.83 -7.54 26.41
CA ALA A 93 -2.69 -7.37 27.58
C ALA A 93 -4.12 -7.88 27.32
N ALA A 94 -4.58 -7.86 26.07
CA ALA A 94 -5.87 -8.41 25.67
C ALA A 94 -5.84 -9.93 25.43
N GLY A 95 -4.66 -10.56 25.38
CA GLY A 95 -4.45 -12.00 25.26
C GLY A 95 -3.92 -12.50 23.92
N ALA A 96 -3.61 -11.60 22.96
CA ALA A 96 -3.09 -11.97 21.65
C ALA A 96 -1.56 -11.79 21.55
N SER A 97 -0.91 -12.58 20.71
CA SER A 97 0.46 -12.33 20.27
C SER A 97 0.51 -11.13 19.31
N PHE A 98 1.70 -10.56 19.11
CA PHE A 98 1.91 -9.43 18.20
C PHE A 98 3.02 -9.73 17.20
N MET A 99 2.78 -9.40 15.91
CA MET A 99 3.69 -9.73 14.81
C MET A 99 3.91 -8.52 13.90
N LEU A 100 5.13 -8.41 13.39
CA LEU A 100 5.53 -7.59 12.25
C LEU A 100 5.98 -8.52 11.12
N LEU A 101 5.47 -8.32 9.91
CA LEU A 101 5.91 -9.07 8.74
C LEU A 101 7.09 -8.37 8.06
N GLY A 102 8.12 -9.13 7.76
CA GLY A 102 9.30 -8.65 7.04
C GLY A 102 9.09 -8.55 5.53
N PRO A 103 10.02 -7.89 4.81
CA PRO A 103 9.93 -7.75 3.36
C PRO A 103 10.05 -9.09 2.61
N GLU A 104 10.75 -10.09 3.14
CA GLU A 104 10.86 -11.40 2.49
C GLU A 104 9.50 -12.13 2.41
N ASP A 105 8.60 -11.87 3.36
CA ASP A 105 7.26 -12.47 3.40
C ASP A 105 6.23 -11.67 2.57
N THR A 106 6.52 -10.41 2.27
CA THR A 106 5.50 -9.47 1.76
C THR A 106 5.83 -8.83 0.42
N THR A 107 7.03 -9.03 -0.14
CA THR A 107 7.37 -8.50 -1.46
C THR A 107 7.05 -9.46 -2.58
N LEU A 108 6.40 -8.95 -3.63
CA LEU A 108 6.14 -9.66 -4.87
C LEU A 108 7.41 -9.70 -5.74
N LYS A 109 7.61 -10.80 -6.44
CA LYS A 109 8.70 -10.92 -7.43
C LYS A 109 8.19 -10.48 -8.80
N SER A 110 8.94 -9.62 -9.46
CA SER A 110 8.68 -9.17 -10.84
C SER A 110 9.49 -9.99 -11.85
N GLU A 111 8.91 -10.14 -13.05
CA GLU A 111 9.62 -10.65 -14.25
C GLU A 111 10.38 -9.54 -14.97
N LYS A 112 10.16 -8.28 -14.63
CA LYS A 112 10.84 -7.11 -15.17
C LYS A 112 11.76 -6.49 -14.13
N PRO A 113 12.83 -5.80 -14.53
CA PRO A 113 13.64 -5.02 -13.61
C PRO A 113 12.79 -4.01 -12.83
N VAL A 114 13.05 -3.92 -11.52
CA VAL A 114 12.31 -3.04 -10.61
C VAL A 114 13.25 -2.03 -9.98
N ILE A 115 12.88 -0.76 -10.08
CA ILE A 115 13.52 0.32 -9.33
C ILE A 115 12.50 0.85 -8.33
N ALA A 116 12.85 0.85 -7.05
CA ALA A 116 12.02 1.46 -6.01
C ALA A 116 12.59 2.81 -5.60
N VAL A 117 11.73 3.82 -5.55
CA VAL A 117 12.05 5.11 -4.94
C VAL A 117 11.18 5.27 -3.69
N THR A 118 11.83 5.36 -2.55
CA THR A 118 11.22 5.52 -1.24
C THR A 118 11.76 6.75 -0.55
N ALA A 119 11.22 7.14 0.58
CA ALA A 119 11.72 8.24 1.38
C ALA A 119 11.55 7.97 2.86
N VAL A 120 12.47 8.49 3.67
CA VAL A 120 12.41 8.40 5.15
C VAL A 120 11.31 9.26 5.74
N ARG A 121 10.71 10.17 4.95
CA ARG A 121 9.60 11.03 5.36
C ARG A 121 8.94 11.74 4.19
N THR A 122 7.73 12.25 4.43
CA THR A 122 7.03 13.14 3.50
C THR A 122 7.84 14.43 3.25
N GLY A 123 7.90 14.85 1.99
CA GLY A 123 8.58 16.10 1.58
C GLY A 123 10.10 15.97 1.43
N ALA A 124 10.69 14.79 1.53
CA ALA A 124 12.14 14.59 1.32
C ALA A 124 12.58 14.73 -0.16
N GLY A 125 11.65 14.77 -1.12
CA GLY A 125 11.97 14.93 -2.53
C GLY A 125 11.83 13.69 -3.40
N LYS A 126 11.22 12.62 -2.88
CA LYS A 126 10.98 11.34 -3.58
C LYS A 126 10.40 11.54 -4.99
N SER A 127 9.31 12.29 -5.13
CA SER A 127 8.63 12.50 -6.42
C SER A 127 9.51 13.22 -7.46
N SER A 128 10.46 14.03 -7.03
CA SER A 128 11.43 14.68 -7.95
C SER A 128 12.43 13.67 -8.51
N VAL A 129 12.89 12.73 -7.66
CA VAL A 129 13.79 11.65 -8.09
C VAL A 129 13.06 10.71 -9.04
N SER A 130 11.86 10.27 -8.69
CA SER A 130 11.03 9.38 -9.52
C SER A 130 10.78 9.99 -10.91
N ARG A 131 10.35 11.25 -10.97
CA ARG A 131 10.13 11.95 -12.24
C ARG A 131 11.41 12.10 -13.08
N ARG A 132 12.55 12.35 -12.45
CA ARG A 132 13.83 12.42 -13.18
C ARG A 132 14.19 11.07 -13.79
N LEU A 133 14.00 9.99 -13.05
CA LEU A 133 14.27 8.62 -13.53
C LEU A 133 13.40 8.28 -14.75
N VAL A 134 12.08 8.49 -14.68
CA VAL A 134 11.20 8.14 -15.81
C VAL A 134 11.53 8.94 -17.07
N ARG A 135 11.92 10.22 -16.94
CA ARG A 135 12.40 11.01 -18.07
C ARG A 135 13.68 10.46 -18.70
N LEU A 136 14.63 10.04 -17.86
CA LEU A 136 15.88 9.42 -18.34
C LEU A 136 15.61 8.10 -19.09
N PHE A 137 14.65 7.31 -18.67
CA PHE A 137 14.24 6.10 -19.37
C PHE A 137 13.55 6.44 -20.70
N LYS A 138 12.63 7.42 -20.69
CA LYS A 138 11.94 7.89 -21.90
C LYS A 138 12.92 8.39 -22.96
N GLU A 139 13.92 9.17 -22.56
CA GLU A 139 15.01 9.65 -23.44
C GLU A 139 15.78 8.50 -24.11
N ARG A 140 15.79 7.31 -23.50
CA ARG A 140 16.44 6.08 -23.99
C ARG A 140 15.48 5.11 -24.70
N GLY A 141 14.22 5.50 -24.88
CA GLY A 141 13.21 4.65 -25.51
C GLY A 141 12.74 3.47 -24.65
N VAL A 142 13.05 3.46 -23.33
CA VAL A 142 12.64 2.41 -22.40
C VAL A 142 11.24 2.71 -21.86
N LYS A 143 10.34 1.74 -21.95
CA LYS A 143 8.98 1.83 -21.45
C LYS A 143 8.94 1.57 -19.95
N VAL A 144 8.41 2.51 -19.19
CA VAL A 144 8.31 2.42 -17.73
C VAL A 144 6.85 2.37 -17.31
N ALA A 145 6.48 1.39 -16.50
CA ALA A 145 5.22 1.40 -15.75
C ALA A 145 5.50 1.96 -14.34
N ILE A 146 4.78 3.00 -13.98
CA ILE A 146 4.89 3.61 -12.66
C ILE A 146 3.80 3.00 -11.79
N ILE A 147 4.20 2.25 -10.76
CA ILE A 147 3.28 1.69 -9.78
C ILE A 147 3.35 2.54 -8.51
N ARG A 148 2.21 3.09 -8.14
CA ARG A 148 2.07 3.97 -6.97
C ARG A 148 1.69 3.21 -5.73
N HIS A 149 2.16 3.69 -4.58
CA HIS A 149 1.70 3.24 -3.27
C HIS A 149 0.17 3.43 -3.14
N PRO A 150 -0.56 2.49 -2.47
CA PRO A 150 -2.01 2.56 -2.38
C PRO A 150 -2.50 3.75 -1.55
N MET A 151 -3.57 4.37 -2.03
CA MET A 151 -4.38 5.34 -1.29
C MET A 151 -5.88 5.02 -1.49
N PRO A 152 -6.38 3.89 -0.93
CA PRO A 152 -7.72 3.39 -1.24
C PRO A 152 -8.79 4.14 -0.43
N TYR A 153 -8.98 5.43 -0.70
CA TYR A 153 -10.01 6.24 -0.04
C TYR A 153 -11.42 6.01 -0.59
N ALA A 154 -11.57 5.24 -1.69
CA ALA A 154 -12.86 4.97 -2.30
C ALA A 154 -13.81 4.23 -1.36
N LYS A 155 -15.10 4.56 -1.42
CA LYS A 155 -16.16 3.84 -0.69
C LYS A 155 -16.33 2.41 -1.20
N ASP A 156 -16.21 2.22 -2.51
CA ASP A 156 -16.30 0.91 -3.17
C ASP A 156 -14.92 0.42 -3.59
N LEU A 157 -14.36 -0.49 -2.79
CA LEU A 157 -13.04 -1.07 -3.04
C LEU A 157 -13.01 -2.00 -4.26
N THR A 158 -14.15 -2.51 -4.72
CA THR A 158 -14.20 -3.41 -5.88
C THR A 158 -13.83 -2.69 -7.17
N LYS A 159 -14.04 -1.38 -7.25
CA LYS A 159 -13.63 -0.54 -8.36
C LYS A 159 -12.13 -0.24 -8.39
N LYS A 160 -11.43 -0.50 -7.28
CA LYS A 160 -10.02 -0.17 -7.05
C LYS A 160 -9.10 -1.39 -7.11
N ILE A 161 -9.53 -2.53 -7.65
CA ILE A 161 -8.71 -3.75 -7.66
C ILE A 161 -7.42 -3.52 -8.44
N VAL A 162 -7.56 -3.10 -9.71
CA VAL A 162 -6.47 -2.69 -10.61
C VAL A 162 -6.92 -1.45 -11.36
N GLU A 163 -6.15 -0.39 -11.30
CA GLU A 163 -6.40 0.84 -12.04
C GLU A 163 -5.19 1.19 -12.90
N ARG A 164 -5.47 1.55 -14.14
CA ARG A 164 -4.49 2.08 -15.10
C ARG A 164 -4.92 3.46 -15.55
N PHE A 165 -4.03 4.40 -15.44
CA PHE A 165 -4.21 5.77 -15.88
C PHE A 165 -3.22 6.05 -17.02
N SER A 166 -3.73 6.22 -18.24
CA SER A 166 -2.92 6.46 -19.44
C SER A 166 -3.00 7.89 -19.95
N SER A 167 -3.90 8.71 -19.38
CA SER A 167 -4.07 10.10 -19.77
C SER A 167 -4.61 10.94 -18.61
N LEU A 168 -4.26 12.22 -18.62
CA LEU A 168 -4.78 13.18 -17.64
C LEU A 168 -6.31 13.35 -17.77
N ASP A 169 -6.83 13.39 -19.00
CA ASP A 169 -8.28 13.54 -19.23
C ASP A 169 -9.06 12.36 -18.63
N GLY A 170 -8.53 11.14 -18.76
CA GLY A 170 -9.11 9.94 -18.13
C GLY A 170 -9.12 10.03 -16.60
N ALA A 171 -8.05 10.51 -15.99
CA ALA A 171 -7.96 10.72 -14.55
C ALA A 171 -8.92 11.81 -14.07
N LEU A 172 -8.99 12.93 -14.78
CA LEU A 172 -9.95 14.02 -14.50
C LEU A 172 -11.40 13.59 -14.63
N LYS A 173 -11.70 12.67 -15.56
CA LYS A 173 -13.03 12.08 -15.67
C LYS A 173 -13.37 11.27 -14.42
N LYS A 174 -12.49 10.37 -14.00
CA LYS A 174 -12.69 9.59 -12.77
C LYS A 174 -12.82 10.46 -11.50
N LEU A 175 -12.09 11.57 -11.43
CA LEU A 175 -12.25 12.54 -10.33
C LEU A 175 -13.67 13.12 -10.31
N ARG A 176 -14.19 13.54 -11.47
CA ARG A 176 -15.56 14.09 -11.57
C ARG A 176 -16.65 13.06 -11.25
N GLU A 177 -16.38 11.79 -11.54
CA GLU A 177 -17.26 10.65 -11.22
C GLU A 177 -17.18 10.22 -9.75
N GLY A 178 -16.22 10.77 -8.99
CA GLY A 178 -16.00 10.42 -7.58
C GLY A 178 -15.26 9.09 -7.39
N ASP A 179 -14.70 8.53 -8.44
CA ASP A 179 -13.93 7.28 -8.43
C ASP A 179 -12.41 7.53 -8.21
N LEU A 180 -11.97 8.79 -8.16
CA LEU A 180 -10.61 9.21 -7.85
C LEU A 180 -10.67 10.38 -6.86
N SER A 181 -9.78 10.41 -5.88
CA SER A 181 -9.64 11.56 -4.97
C SER A 181 -8.71 12.63 -5.55
N ILE A 182 -8.77 13.85 -4.96
CA ILE A 182 -7.88 14.95 -5.35
C ILE A 182 -6.43 14.57 -5.02
N GLU A 183 -6.21 13.95 -3.88
CA GLU A 183 -4.89 13.52 -3.41
C GLU A 183 -4.27 12.48 -4.35
N GLU A 184 -5.06 11.51 -4.81
CA GLU A 184 -4.61 10.54 -5.81
C GLU A 184 -4.26 11.25 -7.13
N LEU A 185 -5.09 12.19 -7.58
CA LEU A 185 -4.82 12.93 -8.82
C LEU A 185 -3.54 13.76 -8.72
N GLU A 186 -3.32 14.47 -7.62
CA GLU A 186 -2.08 15.25 -7.39
C GLU A 186 -0.82 14.40 -7.52
N GLU A 187 -0.89 13.14 -7.10
CA GLU A 187 0.21 12.19 -7.21
C GLU A 187 0.40 11.65 -8.65
N PHE A 188 -0.68 11.52 -9.42
CA PHE A 188 -0.64 10.94 -10.77
C PHE A 188 -0.41 12.00 -11.86
N GLU A 189 -0.96 13.19 -11.70
CA GLU A 189 -0.97 14.26 -12.69
C GLU A 189 0.42 14.60 -13.26
N PRO A 190 1.51 14.71 -12.45
CA PRO A 190 2.84 15.04 -12.99
C PRO A 190 3.34 13.99 -13.99
N TYR A 191 3.01 12.73 -13.82
CA TYR A 191 3.37 11.66 -14.74
C TYR A 191 2.49 11.66 -16.00
N LEU A 192 1.17 11.81 -15.81
CA LEU A 192 0.19 11.80 -16.88
C LEU A 192 0.39 12.99 -17.85
N ARG A 193 0.76 14.18 -17.34
CA ARG A 193 1.11 15.34 -18.16
C ARG A 193 2.32 15.12 -19.07
N GLU A 194 3.22 14.24 -18.68
CA GLU A 194 4.41 13.89 -19.46
C GLU A 194 4.19 12.66 -20.36
N GLY A 195 2.96 12.11 -20.35
CA GLY A 195 2.58 10.95 -21.17
C GLY A 195 3.09 9.62 -20.63
N PHE A 196 3.31 9.52 -19.33
CA PHE A 196 3.58 8.26 -18.65
C PHE A 196 2.29 7.60 -18.18
N GLU A 197 2.33 6.28 -18.03
CA GLU A 197 1.25 5.52 -17.44
C GLU A 197 1.47 5.32 -15.94
N VAL A 198 0.39 5.46 -15.17
CA VAL A 198 0.38 5.22 -13.74
C VAL A 198 -0.55 4.06 -13.42
N TRP A 199 -0.08 3.16 -12.58
CA TRP A 199 -0.81 2.01 -12.08
C TRP A 199 -1.00 2.15 -10.57
N ALA A 200 -2.21 1.88 -10.12
CA ALA A 200 -2.59 1.96 -8.71
C ALA A 200 -3.68 0.94 -8.39
N GLY A 201 -4.06 0.83 -7.14
CA GLY A 201 -5.16 -0.02 -6.69
C GLY A 201 -4.87 -0.77 -5.41
N ILE A 202 -5.48 -1.94 -5.22
CA ILE A 202 -5.44 -2.71 -3.98
C ILE A 202 -4.73 -4.06 -4.15
N ASP A 203 -4.91 -4.74 -5.29
CA ASP A 203 -4.30 -6.04 -5.54
C ASP A 203 -3.00 -5.88 -6.35
N TYR A 204 -1.90 -5.69 -5.63
CA TYR A 204 -0.60 -5.38 -6.24
C TYR A 204 0.00 -6.53 -7.04
N GLU A 205 -0.39 -7.77 -6.79
CA GLU A 205 0.01 -8.87 -7.64
C GLU A 205 -0.63 -8.73 -9.03
N LYS A 206 -1.94 -8.48 -9.08
CA LYS A 206 -2.64 -8.26 -10.36
C LYS A 206 -2.13 -7.01 -11.06
N ILE A 207 -1.91 -5.91 -10.32
CA ILE A 207 -1.34 -4.68 -10.88
C ILE A 207 0.01 -4.95 -11.52
N LEU A 208 0.89 -5.66 -10.82
CA LEU A 208 2.22 -6.00 -11.32
C LEU A 208 2.14 -6.82 -12.61
N ARG A 209 1.33 -7.90 -12.62
CA ARG A 209 1.18 -8.75 -13.81
C ARG A 209 0.64 -8.00 -15.02
N GLU A 210 -0.26 -7.04 -14.82
CA GLU A 210 -0.76 -6.20 -15.92
C GLU A 210 0.29 -5.19 -16.40
N ALA A 211 1.01 -4.55 -15.48
CA ALA A 211 2.06 -3.58 -15.80
C ALA A 211 3.24 -4.24 -16.58
N GLU A 212 3.63 -5.45 -16.21
CA GLU A 212 4.70 -6.23 -16.86
C GLU A 212 4.43 -6.49 -18.35
N LYS A 213 3.17 -6.55 -18.78
CA LYS A 213 2.79 -6.78 -20.19
C LYS A 213 3.15 -5.61 -21.10
N THR A 214 3.26 -4.41 -20.56
CA THR A 214 3.42 -3.18 -21.33
C THR A 214 4.74 -2.45 -21.09
N ALA A 215 5.47 -2.81 -20.05
CA ALA A 215 6.69 -2.14 -19.61
C ALA A 215 7.95 -3.00 -19.78
N ASP A 216 9.05 -2.31 -19.96
CA ASP A 216 10.41 -2.89 -19.91
C ASP A 216 10.98 -2.81 -18.49
N VAL A 217 10.59 -1.79 -17.72
CA VAL A 217 11.02 -1.52 -16.35
C VAL A 217 9.81 -1.11 -15.50
N ILE A 218 9.76 -1.60 -14.28
CA ILE A 218 8.79 -1.20 -13.26
C ILE A 218 9.44 -0.15 -12.35
N LEU A 219 8.79 1.00 -12.19
CA LEU A 219 9.14 1.97 -11.16
C LEU A 219 8.13 1.89 -10.03
N TRP A 220 8.56 1.42 -8.86
CA TRP A 220 7.80 1.55 -7.64
C TRP A 220 8.02 2.96 -7.07
N ASP A 221 7.00 3.82 -7.16
CA ASP A 221 7.00 5.13 -6.53
C ASP A 221 6.28 5.02 -5.18
N GLY A 222 7.06 4.62 -4.16
CA GLY A 222 6.56 4.12 -2.90
C GLY A 222 6.07 5.16 -1.91
N GLY A 223 5.64 4.68 -0.76
CA GLY A 223 5.29 5.48 0.41
C GLY A 223 6.52 6.04 1.14
N ASN A 224 6.26 6.70 2.26
CA ASN A 224 7.28 7.17 3.19
C ASN A 224 7.41 6.18 4.33
N ASN A 225 8.64 5.94 4.83
CA ASN A 225 8.91 4.98 5.89
C ASN A 225 8.27 3.59 5.64
N ASP A 226 8.27 3.14 4.38
CA ASP A 226 7.59 1.91 4.00
C ASP A 226 8.44 1.09 3.02
N PHE A 227 8.43 -0.24 3.19
CA PHE A 227 9.07 -1.13 2.24
C PHE A 227 8.28 -1.20 0.94
N PRO A 228 8.97 -1.37 -0.21
CA PRO A 228 8.29 -1.60 -1.48
C PRO A 228 7.46 -2.90 -1.42
N PHE A 229 6.32 -2.92 -2.10
CA PHE A 229 5.50 -4.13 -2.24
C PHE A 229 6.03 -5.09 -3.32
N ILE A 230 6.94 -4.60 -4.12
CA ILE A 230 7.60 -5.36 -5.18
C ILE A 230 9.09 -5.38 -4.87
N LYS A 231 9.72 -6.55 -4.91
CA LYS A 231 11.16 -6.72 -4.62
C LYS A 231 11.97 -5.92 -5.64
N PRO A 232 12.72 -4.89 -5.22
CA PRO A 232 13.48 -4.08 -6.14
C PRO A 232 14.83 -4.71 -6.47
N ASP A 233 15.28 -4.53 -7.72
CA ASP A 233 16.67 -4.77 -8.13
C ASP A 233 17.55 -3.59 -7.73
N MET A 234 16.97 -2.38 -7.69
CA MET A 234 17.60 -1.17 -7.20
C MET A 234 16.65 -0.40 -6.29
N MET A 235 17.13 -0.02 -5.12
CA MET A 235 16.38 0.82 -4.17
C MET A 235 17.07 2.15 -3.97
N ILE A 236 16.33 3.25 -4.13
CA ILE A 236 16.76 4.62 -3.88
C ILE A 236 15.94 5.16 -2.72
N THR A 237 16.58 5.35 -1.58
CA THR A 237 15.93 5.94 -0.40
C THR A 237 16.36 7.39 -0.25
N VAL A 238 15.40 8.31 -0.28
CA VAL A 238 15.63 9.75 -0.18
C VAL A 238 15.56 10.18 1.28
N ALA A 239 16.63 10.75 1.78
CA ALA A 239 16.71 11.34 3.12
C ALA A 239 16.76 12.87 3.03
N ASP A 240 16.20 13.54 4.04
CA ASP A 240 16.18 14.99 4.14
C ASP A 240 17.27 15.49 5.10
N ALA A 241 18.36 15.99 4.56
CA ALA A 241 19.51 16.48 5.35
C ALA A 241 19.18 17.64 6.29
N LEU A 242 18.11 18.39 6.03
CA LEU A 242 17.67 19.48 6.87
C LEU A 242 16.78 19.04 8.04
N ARG A 243 16.30 17.80 8.00
CA ARG A 243 15.40 17.22 9.00
C ARG A 243 15.84 15.79 9.34
N PRO A 244 17.04 15.62 9.98
CA PRO A 244 17.58 14.32 10.33
C PRO A 244 16.76 13.65 11.43
N GLY A 245 16.95 12.34 11.60
CA GLY A 245 16.35 11.52 12.67
C GLY A 245 15.23 10.60 12.20
N HIS A 246 14.56 10.89 11.08
CA HIS A 246 13.51 10.02 10.53
C HIS A 246 14.05 8.72 9.92
N GLU A 247 15.33 8.68 9.57
CA GLU A 247 16.02 7.50 9.07
C GLU A 247 16.24 6.40 10.11
N VAL A 248 15.99 6.69 11.39
CA VAL A 248 16.15 5.76 12.53
C VAL A 248 14.82 5.51 13.26
N THR A 249 13.68 5.85 12.66
CA THR A 249 12.35 5.52 13.17
C THR A 249 11.73 4.37 12.36
N TYR A 250 10.73 3.70 12.97
CA TYR A 250 10.01 2.61 12.30
C TYR A 250 9.12 3.15 11.17
#